data_b8d4a693dc5bf9d424d868720c8b9df7
#
_entry.id   b8d4a693dc5bf9d424d868720c8b9df7
#
_cell.length_a   1.000
_cell.length_b   1.000
_cell.length_c   1.000
_cell.angle_alpha   90.00
_cell.angle_beta   90.00
_cell.angle_gamma   90.00
#
_symmetry.space_group_name_H-M   'P 1'
#
loop_
_entity.id
_entity.type
_entity.pdbx_description
1 polymer ?
#
loop_
_entity_poly.entity_id
_entity_poly.type
_entity_poly.pdbx_seq_one_letter_code
_entity_poly.pdbx_strand_id
1 'polypeptide(L)'
;IKVAQPILTPNIPEAEILTGIKINNLKDMKNVGKEIINLGASHVILKGGHMKARVMTDLLINSSEIHSIETSKIITNHTHGTGCTMASALSASLAKSIDIIHSFEIAHKYVNNAIKTNPKFGRGNGPINHCFNINEFIN
;
A
#
# COMPACT_ATOMS: atom_id res chain seq x y z
N ILE A 1 14.80 2.18 -13.63
CA ILE A 1 14.57 2.62 -12.23
C ILE A 1 15.58 3.71 -11.87
N LYS A 2 16.90 3.49 -12.02
CA LYS A 2 17.96 4.42 -11.57
C LYS A 2 17.83 5.86 -12.08
N VAL A 3 17.33 6.08 -13.28
CA VAL A 3 17.22 7.43 -13.88
C VAL A 3 16.00 8.19 -13.34
N ALA A 4 14.88 7.51 -13.22
CA ALA A 4 13.60 8.13 -12.82
C ALA A 4 13.42 8.26 -11.30
N GLN A 5 14.17 7.48 -10.52
CA GLN A 5 14.05 7.41 -9.06
C GLN A 5 12.59 7.33 -8.57
N PRO A 6 11.80 6.38 -9.07
CA PRO A 6 10.36 6.33 -8.79
C PRO A 6 10.07 5.99 -7.34
N ILE A 7 8.85 6.32 -6.90
CA ILE A 7 8.23 5.72 -5.72
C ILE A 7 7.57 4.42 -6.18
N LEU A 8 7.99 3.28 -5.64
CA LEU A 8 7.41 1.97 -5.96
C LEU A 8 6.46 1.51 -4.85
N THR A 9 5.33 0.92 -5.23
CA THR A 9 4.31 0.46 -4.27
C THR A 9 4.00 -1.03 -4.40
N PRO A 10 5.03 -1.93 -4.32
CA PRO A 10 4.84 -3.35 -4.52
C PRO A 10 4.07 -4.01 -3.37
N ASN A 11 3.33 -5.08 -3.70
CA ASN A 11 2.95 -6.10 -2.73
C ASN A 11 4.09 -7.12 -2.54
N ILE A 12 3.94 -8.05 -1.60
CA ILE A 12 4.97 -9.06 -1.31
C ILE A 12 5.35 -9.88 -2.57
N PRO A 13 4.40 -10.51 -3.32
CA PRO A 13 4.75 -11.23 -4.54
C PRO A 13 5.49 -10.39 -5.58
N GLU A 14 5.08 -9.13 -5.77
CA GLU A 14 5.74 -8.21 -6.71
C GLU A 14 7.16 -7.87 -6.28
N ALA A 15 7.36 -7.63 -4.98
CA ALA A 15 8.68 -7.34 -4.41
C ALA A 15 9.62 -8.55 -4.51
N GLU A 16 9.12 -9.76 -4.26
CA GLU A 16 9.87 -11.01 -4.45
C GLU A 16 10.32 -11.20 -5.90
N ILE A 17 9.44 -10.90 -6.87
CA ILE A 17 9.78 -10.98 -8.29
C ILE A 17 10.86 -9.95 -8.66
N LEU A 18 10.73 -8.71 -8.17
CA LEU A 18 11.68 -7.64 -8.45
C LEU A 18 13.10 -7.95 -7.93
N THR A 19 13.20 -8.58 -6.77
CA THR A 19 14.49 -8.79 -6.08
C THR A 19 15.01 -10.21 -6.16
N GLY A 20 14.17 -11.18 -6.48
CA GLY A 20 14.50 -12.62 -6.40
C GLY A 20 14.58 -13.15 -4.95
N ILE A 21 14.22 -12.34 -3.94
CA ILE A 21 14.36 -12.69 -2.52
C ILE A 21 12.99 -12.99 -1.93
N LYS A 22 12.87 -14.10 -1.20
CA LYS A 22 11.64 -14.50 -0.50
C LYS A 22 11.41 -13.71 0.77
N ILE A 23 10.13 -13.40 1.03
CA ILE A 23 9.66 -12.64 2.20
C ILE A 23 8.80 -13.55 3.08
N ASN A 24 9.31 -13.92 4.25
CA ASN A 24 8.61 -14.78 5.22
C ASN A 24 8.19 -14.02 6.49
N ASN A 25 8.82 -12.88 6.75
CA ASN A 25 8.62 -12.11 7.98
C ASN A 25 8.95 -10.62 7.76
N LEU A 26 8.73 -9.81 8.78
CA LEU A 26 8.96 -8.37 8.73
C LEU A 26 10.44 -7.99 8.50
N LYS A 27 11.39 -8.81 8.99
CA LYS A 27 12.83 -8.59 8.74
C LYS A 27 13.14 -8.75 7.25
N ASP A 28 12.59 -9.78 6.61
CA ASP A 28 12.75 -9.99 5.17
C ASP A 28 12.11 -8.84 4.38
N MET A 29 10.92 -8.36 4.77
CA MET A 29 10.29 -7.18 4.16
C MET A 29 11.22 -5.96 4.19
N LYS A 30 11.83 -5.66 5.35
CA LYS A 30 12.76 -4.53 5.49
C LYS A 30 13.99 -4.71 4.58
N ASN A 31 14.53 -5.91 4.50
CA ASN A 31 15.68 -6.20 3.65
C ASN A 31 15.34 -6.05 2.16
N VAL A 32 14.24 -6.67 1.73
CA VAL A 32 13.77 -6.58 0.33
C VAL A 32 13.46 -5.14 -0.06
N GLY A 33 12.83 -4.37 0.83
CA GLY A 33 12.59 -2.95 0.57
C GLY A 33 13.87 -2.16 0.35
N LYS A 34 14.93 -2.42 1.13
CA LYS A 34 16.25 -1.82 0.93
C LYS A 34 16.90 -2.24 -0.39
N GLU A 35 16.75 -3.50 -0.80
CA GLU A 35 17.23 -3.95 -2.11
C GLU A 35 16.52 -3.22 -3.25
N ILE A 36 15.24 -2.96 -3.14
CA ILE A 36 14.51 -2.16 -4.14
C ILE A 36 15.03 -0.70 -4.18
N ILE A 37 15.38 -0.12 -3.04
CA ILE A 37 16.07 1.19 -3.00
C ILE A 37 17.41 1.11 -3.73
N ASN A 38 18.21 0.06 -3.51
CA ASN A 38 19.49 -0.15 -4.18
C ASN A 38 19.34 -0.29 -5.71
N LEU A 39 18.21 -0.81 -6.18
CA LEU A 39 17.86 -0.84 -7.62
C LEU A 39 17.57 0.56 -8.18
N GLY A 40 17.46 1.58 -7.34
CA GLY A 40 17.35 2.99 -7.72
C GLY A 40 15.97 3.61 -7.52
N ALA A 41 15.08 3.00 -6.73
CA ALA A 41 13.86 3.66 -6.28
C ALA A 41 14.20 4.75 -5.26
N SER A 42 13.48 5.88 -5.28
CA SER A 42 13.61 6.91 -4.24
C SER A 42 12.93 6.47 -2.94
N HIS A 43 11.75 5.87 -3.05
CA HIS A 43 10.97 5.34 -1.94
C HIS A 43 10.28 4.03 -2.34
N VAL A 44 10.03 3.18 -1.35
CA VAL A 44 9.29 1.93 -1.53
C VAL A 44 8.17 1.86 -0.49
N ILE A 45 6.93 1.69 -0.94
CA ILE A 45 5.81 1.32 -0.06
C ILE A 45 5.56 -0.17 -0.25
N LEU A 46 6.11 -0.98 0.66
CA LEU A 46 5.96 -2.44 0.63
C LEU A 46 4.74 -2.87 1.46
N LYS A 47 3.72 -3.38 0.76
CA LYS A 47 2.43 -3.75 1.35
C LYS A 47 2.45 -5.16 1.93
N GLY A 48 2.18 -5.29 3.25
CA GLY A 48 2.23 -6.54 3.99
C GLY A 48 0.96 -7.41 3.96
N GLY A 49 -0.05 -7.03 3.19
CA GLY A 49 -1.38 -7.68 3.19
C GLY A 49 -1.41 -9.18 2.84
N HIS A 50 -0.34 -9.73 2.27
CA HIS A 50 -0.21 -11.14 1.92
C HIS A 50 0.37 -12.01 3.05
N MET A 51 0.81 -11.42 4.17
CA MET A 51 1.31 -12.19 5.31
C MET A 51 0.16 -12.87 6.06
N LYS A 52 0.41 -14.09 6.56
CA LYS A 52 -0.54 -14.88 7.37
C LYS A 52 -0.62 -14.36 8.82
N ALA A 53 -0.75 -13.06 9.02
CA ALA A 53 -0.82 -12.45 10.34
C ALA A 53 -2.18 -11.79 10.57
N ARG A 54 -2.58 -11.64 11.85
CA ARG A 54 -3.77 -10.87 12.23
C ARG A 54 -3.57 -9.37 12.06
N VAL A 55 -2.32 -8.93 12.13
CA VAL A 55 -1.90 -7.54 11.93
C VAL A 55 -1.17 -7.47 10.59
N MET A 56 -1.57 -6.54 9.75
CA MET A 56 -0.87 -6.17 8.52
C MET A 56 0.10 -5.05 8.84
N THR A 57 1.31 -5.15 8.32
CA THR A 57 2.32 -4.10 8.43
C THR A 57 2.72 -3.65 7.03
N ASP A 58 2.44 -2.39 6.70
CA ASP A 58 2.93 -1.75 5.48
C ASP A 58 4.15 -0.90 5.84
N LEU A 59 5.17 -0.91 4.98
CA LEU A 59 6.44 -0.21 5.19
C LEU A 59 6.64 0.86 4.14
N LEU A 60 6.95 2.08 4.56
CA LEU A 60 7.55 3.12 3.72
C LEU A 60 9.05 3.12 4.00
N ILE A 61 9.85 2.92 2.97
CA ILE A 61 11.31 2.75 3.06
C ILE A 61 11.97 3.73 2.10
N ASN A 62 13.00 4.42 2.58
CA ASN A 62 13.94 5.18 1.76
C ASN A 62 15.39 4.82 2.13
N SER A 63 16.37 5.55 1.65
CA SER A 63 17.79 5.30 1.91
C SER A 63 18.20 5.46 3.38
N SER A 64 17.46 6.27 4.17
CA SER A 64 17.83 6.66 5.53
C SER A 64 16.94 6.05 6.61
N GLU A 65 15.66 5.84 6.32
CA GLU A 65 14.68 5.46 7.34
C GLU A 65 13.62 4.47 6.85
N ILE A 66 12.96 3.85 7.80
CA ILE A 66 11.82 2.96 7.59
C ILE A 66 10.69 3.42 8.50
N HIS A 67 9.57 3.81 7.89
CA HIS A 67 8.32 4.10 8.59
C HIS A 67 7.36 2.93 8.41
N SER A 68 6.62 2.54 9.46
CA SER A 68 5.70 1.41 9.42
C SER A 68 4.31 1.82 9.89
N ILE A 69 3.29 1.29 9.21
CA ILE A 69 1.90 1.40 9.66
C ILE A 69 1.37 0.00 9.91
N GLU A 70 0.81 -0.21 11.09
CA GLU A 70 0.20 -1.47 11.49
C GLU A 70 -1.32 -1.32 11.59
N THR A 71 -2.04 -2.27 11.02
CA THR A 71 -3.49 -2.32 11.08
C THR A 71 -4.00 -3.74 11.26
N SER A 72 -5.16 -3.87 11.92
CA SER A 72 -5.84 -5.16 11.99
C SER A 72 -6.29 -5.59 10.59
N LYS A 73 -6.02 -6.84 10.23
CA LYS A 73 -6.43 -7.40 8.94
C LYS A 73 -7.94 -7.44 8.83
N ILE A 74 -8.48 -6.83 7.77
CA ILE A 74 -9.89 -6.89 7.44
C ILE A 74 -10.15 -8.20 6.70
N ILE A 75 -11.01 -9.05 7.26
CA ILE A 75 -11.35 -10.34 6.65
C ILE A 75 -12.43 -10.09 5.60
N THR A 76 -12.04 -10.03 4.34
CA THR A 76 -12.93 -9.84 3.19
C THR A 76 -12.30 -10.36 1.92
N ASN A 77 -13.13 -10.78 0.96
CA ASN A 77 -12.70 -11.10 -0.40
C ASN A 77 -12.79 -9.85 -1.32
N HIS A 78 -13.43 -8.76 -0.87
CA HIS A 78 -13.64 -7.56 -1.65
C HIS A 78 -12.44 -6.62 -1.51
N THR A 79 -11.37 -6.93 -2.20
CA THR A 79 -10.08 -6.19 -2.17
C THR A 79 -9.60 -5.74 -3.55
N HIS A 80 -10.45 -5.91 -4.58
CA HIS A 80 -10.08 -5.50 -5.94
C HIS A 80 -9.91 -3.98 -6.02
N GLY A 81 -8.79 -3.55 -6.60
CA GLY A 81 -8.45 -2.15 -6.74
C GLY A 81 -7.63 -1.54 -5.59
N THR A 82 -7.36 -2.28 -4.51
CA THR A 82 -6.61 -1.79 -3.33
C THR A 82 -5.25 -1.18 -3.71
N GLY A 83 -4.48 -1.88 -4.55
CA GLY A 83 -3.14 -1.43 -4.96
C GLY A 83 -3.17 -0.14 -5.77
N CYS A 84 -4.04 -0.08 -6.78
CA CYS A 84 -4.22 1.11 -7.62
C CYS A 84 -4.71 2.29 -6.80
N THR A 85 -5.63 2.05 -5.86
CA THR A 85 -6.16 3.08 -4.97
C THR A 85 -5.08 3.64 -4.05
N MET A 86 -4.21 2.79 -3.50
CA MET A 86 -3.07 3.24 -2.69
C MET A 86 -2.15 4.17 -3.49
N ALA A 87 -1.75 3.76 -4.69
CA ALA A 87 -0.87 4.55 -5.54
C ALA A 87 -1.53 5.88 -5.96
N SER A 88 -2.82 5.87 -6.31
CA SER A 88 -3.54 7.07 -6.71
C SER A 88 -3.72 8.05 -5.55
N ALA A 89 -4.10 7.57 -4.36
CA ALA A 89 -4.26 8.41 -3.18
C ALA A 89 -2.93 9.03 -2.74
N LEU A 90 -1.83 8.24 -2.78
CA LEU A 90 -0.48 8.72 -2.52
C LEU A 90 -0.09 9.84 -3.49
N SER A 91 -0.25 9.60 -4.80
CA SER A 91 0.08 10.57 -5.84
C SER A 91 -0.74 11.86 -5.70
N ALA A 92 -2.03 11.75 -5.39
CA ALA A 92 -2.90 12.91 -5.18
C ALA A 92 -2.48 13.75 -3.95
N SER A 93 -2.00 13.09 -2.88
CA SER A 93 -1.50 13.78 -1.67
C SER A 93 -0.16 14.48 -1.96
N LEU A 94 0.77 13.81 -2.63
CA LEU A 94 2.05 14.39 -3.03
C LEU A 94 1.87 15.58 -3.98
N ALA A 95 0.91 15.52 -4.91
CA ALA A 95 0.58 16.63 -5.80
C ALA A 95 0.07 17.87 -5.07
N LYS A 96 -0.41 17.73 -3.84
CA LYS A 96 -0.80 18.82 -2.93
C LYS A 96 0.36 19.28 -2.03
N SER A 97 1.60 18.90 -2.34
CA SER A 97 2.80 19.21 -1.57
C SER A 97 2.79 18.69 -0.12
N ILE A 98 2.01 17.63 0.14
CA ILE A 98 2.08 16.90 1.42
C ILE A 98 3.33 16.01 1.38
N ASP A 99 4.11 15.98 2.47
CA ASP A 99 5.30 15.13 2.54
C ASP A 99 4.95 13.64 2.41
N ILE A 100 5.97 12.84 2.12
CA ILE A 100 5.80 11.42 1.78
C ILE A 100 5.24 10.59 2.94
N ILE A 101 5.60 10.89 4.18
CA ILE A 101 5.14 10.14 5.36
C ILE A 101 3.64 10.38 5.56
N HIS A 102 3.23 11.65 5.62
CA HIS A 102 1.80 11.99 5.74
C HIS A 102 1.00 11.55 4.52
N SER A 103 1.57 11.62 3.30
CA SER A 103 0.92 11.11 2.08
C SER A 103 0.69 9.59 2.16
N PHE A 104 1.64 8.83 2.71
CA PHE A 104 1.49 7.40 2.94
C PHE A 104 0.40 7.10 3.98
N GLU A 105 0.36 7.84 5.11
CA GLU A 105 -0.66 7.69 6.14
C GLU A 105 -2.08 7.98 5.60
N ILE A 106 -2.23 9.06 4.83
CA ILE A 106 -3.50 9.43 4.18
C ILE A 106 -3.95 8.33 3.22
N ALA A 107 -3.07 7.88 2.33
CA ALA A 107 -3.38 6.84 1.35
C ALA A 107 -3.76 5.52 2.04
N HIS A 108 -3.01 5.12 3.07
CA HIS A 108 -3.28 3.92 3.86
C HIS A 108 -4.64 4.00 4.57
N LYS A 109 -4.94 5.12 5.24
CA LYS A 109 -6.23 5.36 5.90
C LYS A 109 -7.39 5.32 4.91
N TYR A 110 -7.23 5.95 3.74
CA TYR A 110 -8.23 5.95 2.68
C TYR A 110 -8.54 4.51 2.21
N VAL A 111 -7.51 3.74 1.87
CA VAL A 111 -7.67 2.35 1.42
C VAL A 111 -8.32 1.48 2.48
N ASN A 112 -7.92 1.59 3.74
CA ASN A 112 -8.53 0.83 4.84
C ASN A 112 -10.03 1.13 4.99
N ASN A 113 -10.44 2.40 4.91
CA ASN A 113 -11.84 2.78 4.97
C ASN A 113 -12.62 2.27 3.75
N ALA A 114 -12.04 2.35 2.55
CA ALA A 114 -12.65 1.82 1.34
C ALA A 114 -12.86 0.29 1.40
N ILE A 115 -11.92 -0.45 2.03
CA ILE A 115 -12.08 -1.89 2.26
C ILE A 115 -13.16 -2.17 3.32
N LYS A 116 -13.15 -1.44 4.46
CA LYS A 116 -14.13 -1.63 5.55
C LYS A 116 -15.56 -1.43 5.10
N THR A 117 -15.79 -0.49 4.19
CA THR A 117 -17.11 -0.11 3.70
C THR A 117 -17.45 -0.72 2.34
N ASN A 118 -16.73 -1.79 1.93
CA ASN A 118 -16.95 -2.40 0.62
C ASN A 118 -18.42 -2.77 0.39
N PRO A 119 -18.95 -2.56 -0.85
CA PRO A 119 -20.39 -2.74 -1.14
C PRO A 119 -20.80 -4.22 -1.30
N LYS A 120 -19.85 -5.13 -1.20
CA LYS A 120 -20.06 -6.60 -1.36
C LYS A 120 -20.68 -6.99 -2.71
N PHE A 121 -20.34 -6.27 -3.78
CA PHE A 121 -20.84 -6.58 -5.12
C PHE A 121 -20.14 -7.80 -5.71
N GLY A 122 -20.95 -8.66 -6.36
CA GLY A 122 -20.47 -9.83 -7.08
C GLY A 122 -20.17 -11.03 -6.18
N ARG A 123 -19.77 -12.15 -6.81
CA ARG A 123 -19.47 -13.44 -6.14
C ARG A 123 -17.97 -13.74 -6.04
N GLY A 124 -17.11 -12.92 -6.63
CA GLY A 124 -15.65 -13.05 -6.61
C GLY A 124 -14.98 -12.01 -5.74
N ASN A 125 -13.78 -11.60 -6.15
CA ASN A 125 -13.05 -10.49 -5.53
C ASN A 125 -13.70 -9.16 -5.93
N GLY A 126 -14.68 -8.72 -5.16
CA GLY A 126 -15.44 -7.50 -5.41
C GLY A 126 -14.61 -6.22 -5.15
N PRO A 127 -15.13 -5.06 -5.63
CA PRO A 127 -14.45 -3.78 -5.48
C PRO A 127 -14.48 -3.26 -4.05
N ILE A 128 -13.52 -2.40 -3.74
CA ILE A 128 -13.56 -1.55 -2.55
C ILE A 128 -14.49 -0.34 -2.79
N ASN A 129 -14.93 0.33 -1.72
CA ASN A 129 -15.81 1.50 -1.81
C ASN A 129 -15.00 2.80 -1.91
N HIS A 130 -14.90 3.37 -3.12
CA HIS A 130 -14.21 4.66 -3.32
C HIS A 130 -15.05 5.87 -2.87
N CYS A 131 -16.35 5.68 -2.63
CA CYS A 131 -17.30 6.74 -2.31
C CYS A 131 -17.66 6.80 -0.82
N PHE A 132 -16.92 6.13 0.06
CA PHE A 132 -17.27 5.99 1.48
C PHE A 132 -17.35 7.33 2.24
N ASN A 133 -16.71 8.37 1.75
CA ASN A 133 -16.68 9.71 2.34
C ASN A 133 -17.43 10.76 1.52
N ILE A 134 -18.15 10.35 0.48
CA ILE A 134 -19.02 11.23 -0.28
C ILE A 134 -20.38 11.21 0.43
N ASN A 135 -20.81 12.38 0.95
CA ASN A 135 -22.16 12.55 1.45
C ASN A 135 -23.13 12.35 0.28
N GLU A 136 -24.22 11.61 0.51
CA GLU A 136 -25.29 11.52 -0.46
C GLU A 136 -25.73 12.94 -0.81
N PHE A 137 -25.75 13.26 -2.11
CA PHE A 137 -26.43 14.44 -2.58
C PHE A 137 -27.92 14.20 -2.31
N ILE A 138 -28.41 14.75 -1.20
CA ILE A 138 -29.83 14.76 -0.91
C ILE A 138 -30.42 15.73 -1.92
N ASN A 139 -31.11 15.19 -2.90
CA ASN A 139 -31.96 15.97 -3.84
C ASN A 139 -33.18 16.46 -3.12
#